data_abd07a248fa3d9e9ac9b9c38d5f7bc34
#
_entry.id   abd07a248fa3d9e9ac9b9c38d5f7bc34
#
_cell.length_a   1.000
_cell.length_b   1.000
_cell.length_c   1.000
_cell.angle_alpha   90.00
_cell.angle_beta   90.00
_cell.angle_gamma   90.00
#
_symmetry.space_group_name_H-M   'P 1'
#
loop_
_entity.id
_entity.type
_entity.pdbx_description
1 polymer ?
#
loop_
_entity_poly.entity_id
_entity_poly.type
_entity_poly.pdbx_seq_one_letter_code
_entity_poly.pdbx_strand_id
1 'polypeptide(L)'
;VYLAIFISSNIIFLLHVPIITKIISLLGFGGDFLQTKLEYYGESSQGRGIGIGFIERIITGGLIFCYYEKLCLKKINSIFINAITTYFVITLTFNQLPEMGNRIGILFIFSYWVLWIELRNCFAIRSNQLLFLSFVTIYCILKTATTINGPIYEYDNILLGKIKSYQERKYIFDRTFEEAKY
;
A
#
# COMPACT_ATOMS: atom_id res chain seq x y z
N VAL A 1 5.65 -8.02 20.73
CA VAL A 1 4.52 -8.55 19.94
C VAL A 1 4.47 -7.88 18.56
N TYR A 2 4.33 -6.56 18.45
CA TYR A 2 4.20 -5.83 17.16
C TYR A 2 5.33 -6.11 16.16
N LEU A 3 6.58 -6.09 16.62
CA LEU A 3 7.74 -6.41 15.76
C LEU A 3 7.64 -7.83 15.19
N ALA A 4 7.23 -8.80 15.99
CA ALA A 4 7.06 -10.18 15.52
C ALA A 4 5.95 -10.27 14.47
N ILE A 5 4.84 -9.60 14.66
CA ILE A 5 3.74 -9.51 13.69
C ILE A 5 4.23 -8.89 12.38
N PHE A 6 4.97 -7.79 12.47
CA PHE A 6 5.53 -7.11 11.30
C PHE A 6 6.50 -8.02 10.54
N ILE A 7 7.43 -8.67 11.23
CA ILE A 7 8.38 -9.61 10.60
C ILE A 7 7.65 -10.78 9.95
N SER A 8 6.68 -11.40 10.65
CA SER A 8 5.90 -12.51 10.11
C SER A 8 5.13 -12.11 8.85
N SER A 9 4.50 -10.92 8.84
CA SER A 9 3.77 -10.43 7.67
C SER A 9 4.70 -10.20 6.47
N ASN A 10 5.93 -9.70 6.69
CA ASN A 10 6.93 -9.55 5.62
C ASN A 10 7.40 -10.91 5.09
N ILE A 11 7.60 -11.91 5.96
CA ILE A 11 7.97 -13.27 5.54
C ILE A 11 6.84 -13.89 4.69
N ILE A 12 5.59 -13.76 5.11
CA ILE A 12 4.41 -14.22 4.37
C ILE A 12 4.35 -13.58 2.98
N PHE A 13 4.61 -12.27 2.91
CA PHE A 13 4.66 -11.54 1.65
C PHE A 13 5.76 -12.07 0.72
N LEU A 14 6.98 -12.23 1.22
CA LEU A 14 8.14 -12.69 0.44
C LEU A 14 8.00 -14.14 -0.02
N LEU A 15 7.37 -15.00 0.79
CA LEU A 15 7.10 -16.39 0.44
C LEU A 15 5.85 -16.57 -0.45
N HIS A 16 5.16 -15.48 -0.79
CA HIS A 16 3.92 -15.49 -1.57
C HIS A 16 2.87 -16.49 -1.02
N VAL A 17 2.79 -16.64 0.31
CA VAL A 17 1.88 -17.60 0.92
C VAL A 17 0.43 -17.14 0.76
N PRO A 18 -0.46 -17.95 0.14
CA PRO A 18 -1.85 -17.59 -0.13
C PRO A 18 -2.72 -17.75 1.12
N ILE A 19 -2.46 -16.95 2.16
CA ILE A 19 -3.16 -17.10 3.45
C ILE A 19 -4.64 -16.79 3.31
N ILE A 20 -4.99 -15.67 2.66
CA ILE A 20 -6.39 -15.20 2.58
C ILE A 20 -7.24 -16.17 1.77
N THR A 21 -6.76 -16.62 0.61
CA THR A 21 -7.47 -17.60 -0.21
C THR A 21 -7.67 -18.93 0.53
N LYS A 22 -6.64 -19.39 1.29
CA LYS A 22 -6.76 -20.58 2.14
C LYS A 22 -7.76 -20.40 3.27
N ILE A 23 -7.78 -19.26 3.95
CA ILE A 23 -8.74 -18.99 5.02
C ILE A 23 -10.17 -18.98 4.46
N ILE A 24 -10.39 -18.31 3.33
CA ILE A 24 -11.73 -18.24 2.72
C ILE A 24 -12.19 -19.62 2.29
N SER A 25 -11.32 -20.45 1.68
CA SER A 25 -11.64 -21.82 1.29
C SER A 25 -11.95 -22.73 2.50
N LEU A 26 -11.23 -22.55 3.61
CA LEU A 26 -11.43 -23.32 4.85
C LEU A 26 -12.74 -22.94 5.57
N LEU A 27 -13.12 -21.67 5.54
CA LEU A 27 -14.32 -21.21 6.22
C LEU A 27 -15.61 -21.48 5.43
N GLY A 28 -15.50 -21.95 4.18
CA GLY A 28 -16.67 -22.18 3.33
C GLY A 28 -17.54 -20.94 3.13
N PHE A 29 -17.00 -19.77 3.44
CA PHE A 29 -17.72 -18.51 3.33
C PHE A 29 -17.91 -18.19 1.85
N GLY A 30 -19.16 -18.28 1.39
CA GLY A 30 -19.54 -17.51 0.22
C GLY A 30 -20.01 -18.24 -1.00
N GLY A 31 -20.34 -19.51 -0.95
CA GLY A 31 -20.89 -20.22 -2.10
C GLY A 31 -20.09 -20.04 -3.41
N ASP A 32 -20.58 -20.57 -4.50
CA ASP A 32 -19.94 -20.52 -5.84
C ASP A 32 -19.60 -19.12 -6.33
N PHE A 33 -20.38 -18.10 -5.95
CA PHE A 33 -20.18 -16.72 -6.39
C PHE A 33 -18.90 -16.07 -5.83
N LEU A 34 -18.57 -16.30 -4.56
CA LEU A 34 -17.34 -15.78 -3.96
C LEU A 34 -16.11 -16.56 -4.44
N GLN A 35 -16.24 -17.88 -4.62
CA GLN A 35 -15.16 -18.69 -5.20
C GLN A 35 -14.83 -18.23 -6.62
N THR A 36 -15.83 -18.08 -7.48
CA THR A 36 -15.62 -17.58 -8.86
C THR A 36 -14.97 -16.19 -8.89
N LYS A 37 -15.38 -15.30 -7.97
CA LYS A 37 -14.72 -13.98 -7.89
C LYS A 37 -13.29 -14.06 -7.37
N LEU A 38 -13.00 -14.92 -6.41
CA LEU A 38 -11.66 -15.13 -5.88
C LEU A 38 -10.72 -15.73 -6.93
N GLU A 39 -11.22 -16.68 -7.72
CA GLU A 39 -10.50 -17.24 -8.86
C GLU A 39 -10.22 -16.15 -9.89
N TYR A 40 -11.23 -15.37 -10.28
CA TYR A 40 -11.07 -14.26 -11.23
C TYR A 40 -10.06 -13.21 -10.75
N TYR A 41 -10.12 -12.80 -9.48
CA TYR A 41 -9.14 -11.87 -8.92
C TYR A 41 -7.77 -12.52 -8.67
N GLY A 42 -7.72 -13.81 -8.40
CA GLY A 42 -6.48 -14.58 -8.20
C GLY A 42 -5.74 -14.81 -9.52
N GLU A 43 -6.45 -15.12 -10.59
CA GLU A 43 -5.87 -15.31 -11.92
C GLU A 43 -5.44 -13.99 -12.57
N SER A 44 -6.17 -12.91 -12.34
CA SER A 44 -5.86 -11.59 -12.88
C SER A 44 -4.77 -10.85 -12.10
N SER A 45 -4.49 -11.24 -10.88
CA SER A 45 -3.46 -10.62 -10.05
C SER A 45 -2.18 -11.46 -10.07
N GLN A 46 -1.24 -11.11 -10.93
CA GLN A 46 0.16 -11.39 -10.63
C GLN A 46 0.47 -10.75 -9.28
N GLY A 47 0.77 -11.56 -8.26
CA GLY A 47 1.03 -11.07 -6.91
C GLY A 47 2.00 -9.89 -6.92
N ARG A 48 1.80 -8.92 -6.03
CA ARG A 48 2.65 -7.73 -5.97
C ARG A 48 4.11 -8.15 -5.77
N GLY A 49 4.95 -7.81 -6.72
CA GLY A 49 6.40 -7.95 -6.59
C GLY A 49 7.00 -6.94 -5.58
N ILE A 50 8.30 -7.08 -5.35
CA ILE A 50 9.08 -6.13 -4.55
C ILE A 50 9.15 -4.80 -5.29
N GLY A 51 8.33 -3.85 -4.88
CA GLY A 51 8.29 -2.50 -5.44
C GLY A 51 8.70 -1.44 -4.41
N ILE A 52 8.75 -0.18 -4.86
CA ILE A 52 9.11 0.98 -4.03
C ILE A 52 8.25 1.06 -2.75
N GLY A 53 6.95 0.73 -2.83
CA GLY A 53 6.07 0.73 -1.66
C GLY A 53 6.37 -0.37 -0.65
N PHE A 54 6.96 -1.50 -1.07
CA PHE A 54 7.42 -2.53 -0.15
C PHE A 54 8.67 -2.08 0.62
N ILE A 55 9.65 -1.52 -0.10
CA ILE A 55 10.90 -1.00 0.49
C ILE A 55 10.59 0.11 1.50
N GLU A 56 9.70 1.03 1.14
CA GLU A 56 9.24 2.10 2.04
C GLU A 56 8.65 1.53 3.33
N ARG A 57 7.75 0.54 3.23
CA ARG A 57 7.13 -0.10 4.40
C ARG A 57 8.15 -0.76 5.32
N ILE A 58 9.17 -1.43 4.77
CA ILE A 58 10.25 -2.01 5.56
C ILE A 58 11.02 -0.93 6.30
N ILE A 59 11.39 0.17 5.62
CA ILE A 59 12.14 1.27 6.23
C ILE A 59 11.30 1.96 7.30
N THR A 60 10.07 2.34 6.98
CA THR A 60 9.16 3.01 7.93
C THR A 60 8.85 2.12 9.13
N GLY A 61 8.51 0.84 8.90
CA GLY A 61 8.25 -0.11 9.97
C GLY A 61 9.47 -0.35 10.83
N GLY A 62 10.64 -0.55 10.23
CA GLY A 62 11.91 -0.68 10.95
C GLY A 62 12.19 0.53 11.84
N LEU A 63 12.03 1.75 11.33
CA LEU A 63 12.22 2.98 12.10
C LEU A 63 11.21 3.10 13.25
N ILE A 64 9.93 2.79 13.01
CA ILE A 64 8.90 2.81 14.07
C ILE A 64 9.29 1.86 15.22
N PHE A 65 9.75 0.66 14.90
CA PHE A 65 10.13 -0.29 15.94
C PHE A 65 11.47 0.04 16.61
N CYS A 66 12.44 0.60 15.89
CA CYS A 66 13.68 1.12 16.48
C CYS A 66 13.43 2.26 17.45
N TYR A 67 12.48 3.13 17.17
CA TYR A 67 12.12 4.28 18.02
C TYR A 67 10.85 4.05 18.85
N TYR A 68 10.41 2.80 18.98
CA TYR A 68 9.16 2.44 19.63
C TYR A 68 9.00 3.06 21.03
N GLU A 69 10.01 2.94 21.88
CA GLU A 69 9.97 3.48 23.24
C GLU A 69 9.76 5.00 23.27
N LYS A 70 10.49 5.73 22.39
CA LYS A 70 10.34 7.19 22.29
C LYS A 70 8.97 7.59 21.74
N LEU A 71 8.44 6.86 20.78
CA LEU A 71 7.11 7.11 20.22
C LEU A 71 6.02 6.87 21.27
N CYS A 72 6.15 5.84 22.11
CA CYS A 72 5.19 5.48 23.15
C CYS A 72 5.19 6.44 24.35
N LEU A 73 6.14 7.36 24.49
CA LEU A 73 6.08 8.40 25.50
C LEU A 73 4.79 9.24 25.41
N LYS A 74 4.28 9.41 24.21
CA LYS A 74 2.95 10.00 23.97
C LYS A 74 1.92 8.87 23.85
N LYS A 75 1.04 8.70 24.84
CA LYS A 75 0.01 7.65 24.86
C LYS A 75 -0.83 7.60 23.57
N ILE A 76 -1.11 8.74 22.96
CA ILE A 76 -1.88 8.82 21.72
C ILE A 76 -1.20 8.09 20.55
N ASN A 77 0.14 8.05 20.53
CA ASN A 77 0.89 7.39 19.47
C ASN A 77 0.67 5.86 19.46
N SER A 78 0.27 5.26 20.59
CA SER A 78 -0.07 3.83 20.64
C SER A 78 -1.23 3.48 19.70
N ILE A 79 -2.19 4.39 19.53
CA ILE A 79 -3.32 4.20 18.60
C ILE A 79 -2.79 4.18 17.18
N PHE A 80 -1.90 5.10 16.82
CA PHE A 80 -1.33 5.18 15.48
C PHE A 80 -0.37 4.02 15.18
N ILE A 81 0.36 3.54 16.19
CA ILE A 81 1.22 2.34 16.06
C ILE A 81 0.37 1.10 15.81
N ASN A 82 -0.77 0.95 16.52
CA ASN A 82 -1.71 -0.12 16.25
C ASN A 82 -2.28 -0.03 14.83
N ALA A 83 -2.70 1.17 14.42
CA ALA A 83 -3.28 1.41 13.10
C ALA A 83 -2.27 1.10 11.98
N ILE A 84 -1.00 1.57 12.09
CA ILE A 84 0.01 1.30 11.06
C ILE A 84 0.42 -0.18 11.04
N THR A 85 0.47 -0.85 12.19
CA THR A 85 0.73 -2.29 12.24
C THR A 85 -0.39 -3.07 11.54
N THR A 86 -1.65 -2.70 11.79
CA THR A 86 -2.80 -3.27 11.10
C THR A 86 -2.73 -3.01 9.59
N TYR A 87 -2.36 -1.80 9.18
CA TYR A 87 -2.12 -1.47 7.77
C TYR A 87 -1.07 -2.39 7.14
N PHE A 88 0.08 -2.59 7.78
CA PHE A 88 1.13 -3.47 7.27
C PHE A 88 0.67 -4.91 7.17
N VAL A 89 0.00 -5.43 8.20
CA VAL A 89 -0.55 -6.79 8.16
C VAL A 89 -1.50 -6.95 6.98
N ILE A 90 -2.47 -6.06 6.83
CA ILE A 90 -3.45 -6.13 5.75
C ILE A 90 -2.77 -6.08 4.38
N THR A 91 -1.93 -5.07 4.15
CA THR A 91 -1.30 -4.88 2.83
C THR A 91 -0.30 -5.96 2.44
N LEU A 92 0.32 -6.61 3.42
CA LEU A 92 1.29 -7.69 3.19
C LEU A 92 0.61 -9.07 3.06
N THR A 93 -0.45 -9.33 3.84
CA THR A 93 -1.17 -10.61 3.78
C THR A 93 -2.14 -10.70 2.59
N PHE A 94 -2.74 -9.56 2.18
CA PHE A 94 -3.60 -9.48 1.00
C PHE A 94 -2.82 -9.32 -0.32
N ASN A 95 -1.59 -9.83 -0.39
CA ASN A 95 -0.75 -9.70 -1.57
C ASN A 95 -1.41 -10.25 -2.85
N GLN A 96 -2.19 -11.32 -2.74
CA GLN A 96 -2.90 -11.94 -3.85
C GLN A 96 -4.20 -11.24 -4.23
N LEU A 97 -4.75 -10.43 -3.33
CA LEU A 97 -5.97 -9.65 -3.53
C LEU A 97 -5.69 -8.16 -3.31
N PRO A 98 -4.84 -7.55 -4.15
CA PRO A 98 -4.31 -6.21 -3.91
C PRO A 98 -5.40 -5.13 -3.82
N GLU A 99 -6.48 -5.27 -4.59
CA GLU A 99 -7.61 -4.35 -4.55
C GLU A 99 -8.32 -4.35 -3.19
N MET A 100 -8.58 -5.53 -2.64
CA MET A 100 -9.19 -5.66 -1.31
C MET A 100 -8.25 -5.14 -0.22
N GLY A 101 -6.97 -5.51 -0.28
CA GLY A 101 -5.96 -5.03 0.65
C GLY A 101 -5.85 -3.51 0.65
N ASN A 102 -5.91 -2.86 -0.53
CA ASN A 102 -5.89 -1.41 -0.65
C ASN A 102 -7.13 -0.76 -0.03
N ARG A 103 -8.33 -1.27 -0.36
CA ARG A 103 -9.59 -0.70 0.15
C ARG A 103 -9.69 -0.78 1.68
N ILE A 104 -9.27 -1.90 2.27
CA ILE A 104 -9.25 -2.05 3.72
C ILE A 104 -8.10 -1.26 4.33
N GLY A 105 -6.92 -1.31 3.73
CA GLY A 105 -5.72 -0.63 4.21
C GLY A 105 -5.87 0.89 4.26
N ILE A 106 -6.60 1.50 3.32
CA ILE A 106 -6.80 2.95 3.28
C ILE A 106 -7.42 3.51 4.57
N LEU A 107 -8.20 2.70 5.29
CA LEU A 107 -8.79 3.09 6.57
C LEU A 107 -7.74 3.37 7.66
N PHE A 108 -6.54 2.81 7.51
CA PHE A 108 -5.45 2.92 8.49
C PHE A 108 -4.28 3.77 8.00
N ILE A 109 -4.29 4.21 6.73
CA ILE A 109 -3.18 4.94 6.11
C ILE A 109 -2.89 6.30 6.77
N PHE A 110 -3.89 6.91 7.42
CA PHE A 110 -3.72 8.18 8.14
C PHE A 110 -2.64 8.10 9.22
N SER A 111 -2.39 6.91 9.79
CA SER A 111 -1.37 6.69 10.79
C SER A 111 0.05 6.99 10.28
N TYR A 112 0.30 6.86 8.96
CA TYR A 112 1.58 7.23 8.34
C TYR A 112 1.93 8.69 8.58
N TRP A 113 0.98 9.59 8.31
CA TRP A 113 1.24 11.02 8.39
C TRP A 113 1.61 11.46 9.80
N VAL A 114 0.88 10.94 10.78
CA VAL A 114 1.15 11.23 12.18
C VAL A 114 2.49 10.65 12.62
N LEU A 115 2.72 9.37 12.32
CA LEU A 115 3.94 8.69 12.75
C LEU A 115 5.19 9.19 12.02
N TRP A 116 5.12 9.63 10.78
CA TRP A 116 6.26 10.24 10.10
C TRP A 116 6.69 11.56 10.76
N ILE A 117 5.73 12.38 11.19
CA ILE A 117 6.04 13.61 11.94
C ILE A 117 6.68 13.26 13.28
N GLU A 118 6.10 12.31 13.99
CA GLU A 118 6.63 11.90 15.30
C GLU A 118 8.01 11.22 15.18
N LEU A 119 8.24 10.38 14.17
CA LEU A 119 9.54 9.78 13.87
C LEU A 119 10.60 10.85 13.60
N ARG A 120 10.29 11.87 12.79
CA ARG A 120 11.21 12.98 12.57
C ARG A 120 11.63 13.62 13.88
N ASN A 121 10.70 13.79 14.83
CA ASN A 121 10.97 14.40 16.13
C ASN A 121 11.78 13.48 17.05
N CYS A 122 11.78 12.16 16.82
CA CYS A 122 12.58 11.21 17.58
C CYS A 122 14.08 11.26 17.28
N PHE A 123 14.48 11.79 16.11
CA PHE A 123 15.89 11.91 15.75
C PHE A 123 16.55 13.05 16.52
N ALA A 124 17.62 12.74 17.27
CA ALA A 124 18.37 13.74 18.03
C ALA A 124 19.24 14.64 17.13
N ILE A 125 19.73 14.11 16.00
CA ILE A 125 20.66 14.78 15.09
C ILE A 125 19.87 15.41 13.94
N ARG A 126 20.07 16.71 13.71
CA ARG A 126 19.39 17.46 12.65
C ARG A 126 19.65 16.89 11.24
N SER A 127 20.85 16.37 11.00
CA SER A 127 21.17 15.71 9.73
C SER A 127 20.26 14.49 9.46
N ASN A 128 19.99 13.68 10.49
CA ASN A 128 19.12 12.51 10.37
C ASN A 128 17.65 12.92 10.16
N GLN A 129 17.21 14.04 10.76
CA GLN A 129 15.89 14.61 10.50
C GLN A 129 15.75 15.05 9.04
N LEU A 130 16.78 15.68 8.47
CA LEU A 130 16.81 16.10 7.06
C LEU A 130 16.85 14.89 6.12
N LEU A 131 17.67 13.90 6.42
CA LEU A 131 17.74 12.66 5.63
C LEU A 131 16.38 11.95 5.59
N PHE A 132 15.72 11.83 6.75
CA PHE A 132 14.40 11.23 6.83
C PHE A 132 13.35 12.05 6.04
N LEU A 133 13.37 13.37 6.17
CA LEU A 133 12.48 14.25 5.42
C LEU A 133 12.70 14.11 3.91
N SER A 134 13.97 14.08 3.47
CA SER A 134 14.33 13.86 2.06
C SER A 134 13.83 12.51 1.56
N PHE A 135 13.97 11.45 2.35
CA PHE A 135 13.45 10.12 2.03
C PHE A 135 11.93 10.15 1.82
N VAL A 136 11.18 10.72 2.76
CA VAL A 136 9.72 10.82 2.65
C VAL A 136 9.31 11.66 1.43
N THR A 137 9.98 12.78 1.19
CA THR A 137 9.68 13.67 0.05
C THR A 137 9.92 12.95 -1.27
N ILE A 138 11.08 12.30 -1.43
CA ILE A 138 11.43 11.55 -2.64
C ILE A 138 10.42 10.41 -2.86
N TYR A 139 10.06 9.68 -1.80
CA TYR A 139 9.05 8.62 -1.89
C TYR A 139 7.70 9.17 -2.36
N CYS A 140 7.23 10.27 -1.78
CA CYS A 140 5.97 10.90 -2.18
C CYS A 140 5.98 11.34 -3.65
N ILE A 141 7.08 11.95 -4.11
CA ILE A 141 7.24 12.38 -5.52
C ILE A 141 7.18 11.15 -6.45
N LEU A 142 7.98 10.12 -6.16
CA LEU A 142 8.01 8.89 -6.97
C LEU A 142 6.65 8.20 -6.99
N LYS A 143 5.99 8.11 -5.84
CA LYS A 143 4.67 7.50 -5.74
C LYS A 143 3.62 8.28 -6.52
N THR A 144 3.64 9.60 -6.43
CA THR A 144 2.74 10.47 -7.19
C THR A 144 3.00 10.37 -8.69
N ALA A 145 4.26 10.41 -9.12
CA ALA A 145 4.63 10.28 -10.54
C ALA A 145 4.17 8.94 -11.14
N THR A 146 4.34 7.82 -10.41
CA THR A 146 3.86 6.51 -10.87
C THR A 146 2.34 6.41 -10.94
N THR A 147 1.64 7.15 -10.08
CA THR A 147 0.17 7.14 -10.04
C THR A 147 -0.44 8.01 -11.13
N ILE A 148 0.11 9.20 -11.38
CA ILE A 148 -0.39 10.17 -12.38
C ILE A 148 -0.30 9.60 -13.81
N ASN A 149 0.69 8.77 -14.11
CA ASN A 149 0.86 8.16 -15.43
C ASN A 149 -0.18 7.07 -15.73
N GLY A 150 -1.09 6.77 -14.82
CA GLY A 150 -2.18 5.84 -15.06
C GLY A 150 -3.29 6.46 -15.91
N PRO A 151 -3.88 5.70 -16.88
CA PRO A 151 -4.91 6.21 -17.80
C PRO A 151 -6.17 6.73 -17.11
N ILE A 152 -6.41 6.31 -15.86
CA ILE A 152 -7.54 6.76 -15.03
C ILE A 152 -7.38 8.23 -14.62
N TYR A 153 -6.14 8.74 -14.59
CA TYR A 153 -5.82 10.10 -14.15
C TYR A 153 -5.60 11.07 -15.31
N GLU A 154 -5.81 10.63 -16.56
CA GLU A 154 -5.81 11.53 -17.70
C GLU A 154 -7.11 12.37 -17.71
N TYR A 155 -7.05 13.55 -17.14
CA TYR A 155 -8.15 14.50 -17.19
C TYR A 155 -7.99 15.46 -18.36
N ASP A 156 -9.00 15.52 -19.23
CA ASP A 156 -9.11 16.58 -20.21
C ASP A 156 -9.48 17.90 -19.51
N ASN A 157 -8.60 18.88 -19.57
CA ASN A 157 -8.89 20.17 -18.97
C ASN A 157 -9.54 21.09 -20.02
N ILE A 158 -10.80 21.46 -19.74
CA ILE A 158 -11.62 22.32 -20.62
C ILE A 158 -10.92 23.68 -20.88
N LEU A 159 -10.16 24.16 -19.89
CA LEU A 159 -9.52 25.49 -19.95
C LEU A 159 -8.15 25.47 -20.68
N LEU A 160 -7.49 24.32 -20.74
CA LEU A 160 -6.11 24.22 -21.23
C LEU A 160 -5.94 23.37 -22.49
N GLY A 161 -6.95 22.68 -22.97
CA GLY A 161 -6.82 21.79 -24.10
C GLY A 161 -8.11 21.42 -24.82
N LYS A 162 -7.99 20.76 -25.96
CA LYS A 162 -9.12 20.15 -26.66
C LYS A 162 -9.61 18.94 -25.87
N ILE A 163 -10.91 18.90 -25.59
CA ILE A 163 -11.54 17.75 -24.97
C ILE A 163 -11.53 16.61 -25.98
N LYS A 164 -10.92 15.48 -25.62
CA LYS A 164 -10.98 14.25 -26.42
C LYS A 164 -12.43 13.76 -26.51
N SER A 165 -12.86 13.30 -27.67
CA SER A 165 -14.18 12.72 -27.84
C SER A 165 -14.34 11.44 -27.00
N TYR A 166 -15.59 11.06 -26.71
CA TYR A 166 -15.85 9.81 -25.97
C TYR A 166 -15.22 8.58 -26.65
N GLN A 167 -15.23 8.54 -27.99
CA GLN A 167 -14.66 7.43 -28.77
C GLN A 167 -13.14 7.37 -28.64
N GLU A 168 -12.45 8.52 -28.69
CA GLU A 168 -10.99 8.60 -28.48
C GLU A 168 -10.61 8.18 -27.04
N ARG A 169 -11.35 8.60 -26.04
CA ARG A 169 -11.13 8.20 -24.65
C ARG A 169 -11.34 6.71 -24.45
N LYS A 170 -12.40 6.16 -25.04
CA LYS A 170 -12.67 4.73 -25.00
C LYS A 170 -11.56 3.93 -25.69
N TYR A 171 -11.09 4.37 -26.86
CA TYR A 171 -9.99 3.72 -27.57
C TYR A 171 -8.69 3.70 -26.75
N ILE A 172 -8.33 4.84 -26.13
CA ILE A 172 -7.14 4.92 -25.26
C ILE A 172 -7.30 3.98 -24.06
N PHE A 173 -8.48 3.95 -23.44
CA PHE A 173 -8.77 3.07 -22.31
C PHE A 173 -8.63 1.60 -22.69
N ASP A 174 -9.30 1.18 -23.76
CA ASP A 174 -9.30 -0.21 -24.23
C ASP A 174 -7.86 -0.66 -24.58
N ARG A 175 -7.11 0.18 -25.30
CA ARG A 175 -5.71 -0.09 -25.65
C ARG A 175 -4.81 -0.24 -24.41
N THR A 176 -4.96 0.62 -23.43
CA THR A 176 -4.12 0.57 -22.21
C THR A 176 -4.43 -0.68 -21.38
N PHE A 177 -5.68 -1.13 -21.38
CA PHE A 177 -6.04 -2.39 -20.71
C PHE A 177 -5.59 -3.62 -21.48
N GLU A 178 -5.54 -3.57 -22.81
CA GLU A 178 -4.96 -4.66 -23.62
C GLU A 178 -3.44 -4.76 -23.43
N GLU A 179 -2.73 -3.62 -23.44
CA GLU A 179 -1.28 -3.59 -23.19
C GLU A 179 -0.91 -4.03 -21.75
N ALA A 180 -1.79 -3.85 -20.79
CA ALA A 180 -1.58 -4.30 -19.40
C ALA A 180 -1.83 -5.81 -19.19
N LYS A 181 -2.38 -6.52 -20.20
CA LYS A 181 -2.61 -7.98 -20.15
C LYS A 181 -1.40 -8.80 -20.61
N TYR A 182 -0.41 -8.19 -21.23
CA TYR A 182 0.84 -8.82 -21.68
C TYR A 182 2.03 -8.31 -20.86
#